data_1ce8dc1541b2b78441a3a9ef3548b2fa
#
_entry.id   1ce8dc1541b2b78441a3a9ef3548b2fa
#
_cell.length_a   1.000
_cell.length_b   1.000
_cell.length_c   1.000
_cell.angle_alpha   90.00
_cell.angle_beta   90.00
_cell.angle_gamma   90.00
#
_symmetry.space_group_name_H-M   'P 1'
#
loop_
_entity.id
_entity.type
_entity.pdbx_description
1 polymer ?
#
loop_
_entity_poly.entity_id
_entity_poly.type
_entity_poly.pdbx_seq_one_letter_code
_entity_poly.pdbx_strand_id
1 'polypeptide(L)'
;MRTTFTIILFTISFYSFGQRVTLFGQDVERVFRTNDSTQNFYLALAPKTSIKGLLIILPGFGGGPRDVLKETDLPAKARTAGYLVVIPYLAVMTNTSDSISQNRLTTLIPEVIKKYKVPNDNFIIGGHSIGGNGALLYAENAFMINNEKVIKPNLVFGVDPPLDMKHLWESFMYFKKVNFSKTAVDEADYFIKRFESELGGTPFEKSKAYEKISSFYRDAQDGGKVKFLNSVPVRLYCDPDVNWYIENRRTPIERTNLADLTACIVQLKLLGNDQAELITNIGKGYFPDGRRHPHAFSQLDSDEFLKWVDKKLSKK
;
A
#
# COMPACT_ATOMS: atom_id res chain seq x y z
N MET A 1 42.53 -41.57 -23.41
CA MET A 1 42.56 -40.29 -22.66
C MET A 1 41.12 -39.80 -22.49
N ARG A 2 40.59 -39.85 -21.27
CA ARG A 2 39.26 -39.29 -20.96
C ARG A 2 39.49 -37.94 -20.28
N THR A 3 39.11 -36.88 -20.98
CA THR A 3 39.21 -35.49 -20.46
C THR A 3 37.98 -35.22 -19.62
N THR A 4 38.16 -35.11 -18.31
CA THR A 4 37.08 -34.73 -17.38
C THR A 4 36.96 -33.23 -17.37
N PHE A 5 35.80 -32.70 -17.85
CA PHE A 5 35.47 -31.29 -17.75
C PHE A 5 34.86 -31.02 -16.36
N THR A 6 35.55 -30.26 -15.53
CA THR A 6 35.05 -29.78 -14.25
C THR A 6 34.33 -28.49 -14.50
N ILE A 7 32.99 -28.51 -14.34
CA ILE A 7 32.17 -27.31 -14.38
C ILE A 7 32.21 -26.64 -13.01
N ILE A 8 32.89 -25.51 -12.92
CA ILE A 8 32.87 -24.65 -11.72
C ILE A 8 31.58 -23.79 -11.76
N LEU A 9 30.61 -24.16 -10.95
CA LEU A 9 29.44 -23.31 -10.72
C LEU A 9 29.85 -22.11 -9.86
N PHE A 10 29.93 -20.92 -10.46
CA PHE A 10 30.02 -19.66 -9.72
C PHE A 10 28.64 -19.34 -9.16
N THR A 11 28.43 -19.55 -7.87
CA THR A 11 27.30 -18.99 -7.15
C THR A 11 27.56 -17.51 -6.94
N ILE A 12 26.90 -16.65 -7.74
CA ILE A 12 26.88 -15.22 -7.52
C ILE A 12 25.99 -14.95 -6.30
N SER A 13 26.62 -14.80 -5.14
CA SER A 13 25.94 -14.31 -3.94
C SER A 13 25.64 -12.83 -4.13
N PHE A 14 24.39 -12.49 -4.34
CA PHE A 14 23.94 -11.10 -4.30
C PHE A 14 24.05 -10.60 -2.85
N TYR A 15 25.09 -9.85 -2.55
CA TYR A 15 25.20 -9.12 -1.29
C TYR A 15 24.31 -7.88 -1.38
N SER A 16 23.23 -7.86 -0.64
CA SER A 16 22.48 -6.62 -0.41
C SER A 16 23.28 -5.74 0.55
N PHE A 17 23.81 -4.63 0.06
CA PHE A 17 24.54 -3.67 0.90
C PHE A 17 23.53 -2.80 1.65
N GLY A 18 23.53 -2.89 2.99
CA GLY A 18 22.78 -2.00 3.86
C GLY A 18 23.64 -0.79 4.26
N GLN A 19 23.13 0.41 4.06
CA GLN A 19 23.73 1.66 4.52
C GLN A 19 22.91 2.22 5.69
N ARG A 20 23.54 2.44 6.84
CA ARG A 20 22.89 3.14 7.97
C ARG A 20 22.90 4.65 7.71
N VAL A 21 21.74 5.27 7.86
CA VAL A 21 21.53 6.71 7.69
C VAL A 21 20.58 7.22 8.77
N THR A 22 20.72 8.47 9.16
CA THR A 22 19.73 9.12 10.03
C THR A 22 18.78 9.95 9.16
N LEU A 23 17.49 9.64 9.20
CA LEU A 23 16.45 10.38 8.48
C LEU A 23 15.39 10.84 9.47
N PHE A 24 15.13 12.16 9.50
CA PHE A 24 14.13 12.74 10.41
C PHE A 24 14.32 12.32 11.88
N GLY A 25 15.59 12.28 12.35
CA GLY A 25 15.94 11.86 13.71
C GLY A 25 15.83 10.35 14.00
N GLN A 26 15.57 9.54 12.98
CA GLN A 26 15.47 8.09 13.11
C GLN A 26 16.68 7.39 12.47
N ASP A 27 17.22 6.38 13.16
CA ASP A 27 18.23 5.48 12.59
C ASP A 27 17.54 4.51 11.65
N VAL A 28 17.93 4.54 10.40
CA VAL A 28 17.33 3.78 9.31
C VAL A 28 18.42 3.01 8.57
N GLU A 29 18.18 1.76 8.22
CA GLU A 29 19.00 1.02 7.28
C GLU A 29 18.39 1.14 5.89
N ARG A 30 19.14 1.70 4.93
CA ARG A 30 18.78 1.67 3.51
C ARG A 30 19.40 0.43 2.88
N VAL A 31 18.58 -0.42 2.32
CA VAL A 31 19.01 -1.68 1.70
C VAL A 31 18.71 -1.66 0.21
N PHE A 32 19.76 -1.68 -0.60
CA PHE A 32 19.66 -1.75 -2.05
C PHE A 32 19.50 -3.20 -2.50
N ARG A 33 18.57 -3.45 -3.41
CA ARG A 33 18.27 -4.78 -3.96
C ARG A 33 18.78 -4.97 -5.38
N THR A 34 19.25 -3.91 -6.00
CA THR A 34 19.87 -3.90 -7.35
C THR A 34 21.09 -2.99 -7.32
N ASN A 35 21.94 -3.09 -8.34
CA ASN A 35 23.09 -2.21 -8.51
C ASN A 35 22.65 -0.75 -8.83
N ASP A 36 21.43 -0.55 -9.32
CA ASP A 36 20.84 0.77 -9.48
C ASP A 36 20.19 1.20 -8.16
N SER A 37 20.90 2.03 -7.42
CA SER A 37 20.46 2.56 -6.13
C SER A 37 19.20 3.44 -6.19
N THR A 38 18.75 3.84 -7.38
CA THR A 38 17.56 4.65 -7.59
C THR A 38 16.31 3.81 -7.84
N GLN A 39 16.46 2.51 -8.12
CA GLN A 39 15.41 1.71 -8.70
C GLN A 39 14.72 0.73 -7.73
N ASN A 40 15.44 0.04 -6.89
CA ASN A 40 14.85 -0.99 -6.03
C ASN A 40 15.60 -1.07 -4.71
N PHE A 41 15.04 -0.45 -3.68
CA PHE A 41 15.58 -0.46 -2.34
C PHE A 41 14.44 -0.38 -1.31
N TYR A 42 14.77 -0.54 -0.05
CA TYR A 42 13.84 -0.26 1.05
C TYR A 42 14.56 0.44 2.20
N LEU A 43 13.79 1.13 3.00
CA LEU A 43 14.21 1.61 4.31
C LEU A 43 13.71 0.61 5.37
N ALA A 44 14.58 0.23 6.29
CA ALA A 44 14.25 -0.63 7.42
C ALA A 44 14.53 0.08 8.74
N LEU A 45 13.54 0.09 9.62
CA LEU A 45 13.62 0.60 10.98
C LEU A 45 13.50 -0.61 11.93
N ALA A 46 14.65 -1.16 12.34
CA ALA A 46 14.67 -2.28 13.27
C ALA A 46 14.44 -1.78 14.72
N PRO A 47 13.64 -2.46 15.54
CA PRO A 47 13.49 -2.13 16.94
C PRO A 47 14.83 -2.34 17.69
N LYS A 48 14.97 -1.68 18.84
CA LYS A 48 16.13 -1.88 19.74
C LYS A 48 15.99 -3.15 20.61
N THR A 49 14.79 -3.71 20.64
CA THR A 49 14.44 -4.96 21.33
C THR A 49 14.33 -6.12 20.33
N SER A 50 13.90 -7.30 20.80
CA SER A 50 13.55 -8.41 19.91
C SER A 50 12.43 -8.01 18.95
N ILE A 51 12.53 -8.47 17.69
CA ILE A 51 11.51 -8.21 16.67
C ILE A 51 10.30 -9.10 16.96
N LYS A 52 9.13 -8.49 17.17
CA LYS A 52 7.87 -9.20 17.40
C LYS A 52 7.03 -9.41 16.13
N GLY A 53 7.36 -8.72 15.04
CA GLY A 53 6.65 -8.83 13.77
C GLY A 53 7.18 -7.87 12.70
N LEU A 54 6.58 -7.92 11.52
CA LEU A 54 6.89 -7.12 10.35
C LEU A 54 5.74 -6.17 10.02
N LEU A 55 6.03 -4.89 9.85
CA LEU A 55 5.11 -3.90 9.30
C LEU A 55 5.68 -3.36 7.99
N ILE A 56 4.98 -3.61 6.88
CA ILE A 56 5.30 -3.01 5.59
C ILE A 56 4.35 -1.84 5.33
N ILE A 57 4.91 -0.69 4.97
CA ILE A 57 4.16 0.53 4.65
C ILE A 57 4.49 0.95 3.23
N LEU A 58 3.50 0.94 2.34
CA LEU A 58 3.64 1.36 0.96
C LEU A 58 3.33 2.86 0.82
N PRO A 59 4.22 3.64 0.17
CA PRO A 59 4.00 5.05 -0.07
C PRO A 59 2.86 5.30 -1.06
N GLY A 60 2.30 6.51 -1.03
CA GLY A 60 1.36 7.00 -2.04
C GLY A 60 2.04 7.31 -3.38
N PHE A 61 1.21 7.72 -4.35
CA PHE A 61 1.69 8.09 -5.68
C PHE A 61 2.73 9.22 -5.65
N GLY A 62 3.78 9.07 -6.45
CA GLY A 62 4.87 10.05 -6.53
C GLY A 62 5.74 10.15 -5.28
N GLY A 63 5.33 9.52 -4.19
CA GLY A 63 6.07 9.45 -2.94
C GLY A 63 7.07 8.29 -2.91
N GLY A 64 8.00 8.39 -1.98
CA GLY A 64 8.98 7.35 -1.68
C GLY A 64 9.05 7.04 -0.19
N PRO A 65 9.94 6.15 0.22
CA PRO A 65 10.08 5.75 1.61
C PRO A 65 10.37 6.92 2.58
N ARG A 66 11.04 7.98 2.11
CA ARG A 66 11.33 9.16 2.92
C ARG A 66 10.07 10.00 3.20
N ASP A 67 9.13 10.01 2.26
CA ASP A 67 7.89 10.78 2.41
C ASP A 67 7.01 10.13 3.47
N VAL A 68 6.93 8.80 3.53
CA VAL A 68 6.24 8.10 4.62
C VAL A 68 6.80 8.50 5.99
N LEU A 69 8.14 8.55 6.14
CA LEU A 69 8.78 8.97 7.39
C LEU A 69 8.49 10.43 7.77
N LYS A 70 8.15 11.27 6.79
CA LYS A 70 7.82 12.68 6.97
C LYS A 70 6.33 12.90 7.26
N GLU A 71 5.46 12.10 6.64
CA GLU A 71 4.01 12.31 6.65
C GLU A 71 3.31 11.67 7.86
N THR A 72 3.94 10.69 8.51
CA THR A 72 3.34 9.99 9.67
C THR A 72 4.40 9.55 10.67
N ASP A 73 4.03 9.50 11.94
CA ASP A 73 4.85 8.98 13.03
C ASP A 73 4.71 7.45 13.22
N LEU A 74 3.85 6.80 12.41
CA LEU A 74 3.62 5.36 12.48
C LEU A 74 4.90 4.52 12.42
N PRO A 75 5.88 4.79 11.53
CA PRO A 75 7.12 4.02 11.50
C PRO A 75 7.90 4.06 12.81
N ALA A 76 8.02 5.23 13.43
CA ALA A 76 8.73 5.41 14.69
C ALA A 76 8.03 4.72 15.86
N LYS A 77 6.71 4.87 15.95
CA LYS A 77 5.89 4.25 17.00
C LYS A 77 5.85 2.73 16.87
N ALA A 78 5.68 2.19 15.64
CA ALA A 78 5.70 0.76 15.40
C ALA A 78 7.06 0.14 15.73
N ARG A 79 8.17 0.80 15.35
CA ARG A 79 9.52 0.41 15.77
C ARG A 79 9.64 0.34 17.30
N THR A 80 9.16 1.36 18.00
CA THR A 80 9.18 1.40 19.48
C THR A 80 8.33 0.28 20.07
N ALA A 81 7.22 -0.05 19.43
CA ALA A 81 6.35 -1.16 19.81
C ALA A 81 6.92 -2.55 19.47
N GLY A 82 8.13 -2.66 18.92
CA GLY A 82 8.83 -3.92 18.65
C GLY A 82 8.65 -4.47 17.23
N TYR A 83 8.03 -3.74 16.29
CA TYR A 83 7.93 -4.16 14.90
C TYR A 83 9.17 -3.75 14.10
N LEU A 84 9.64 -4.65 13.22
CA LEU A 84 10.48 -4.24 12.10
C LEU A 84 9.60 -3.50 11.11
N VAL A 85 9.89 -2.23 10.87
CA VAL A 85 9.18 -1.46 9.84
C VAL A 85 9.98 -1.45 8.56
N VAL A 86 9.35 -1.79 7.45
CA VAL A 86 9.96 -1.76 6.12
C VAL A 86 9.13 -0.90 5.18
N ILE A 87 9.77 0.06 4.56
CA ILE A 87 9.15 0.98 3.62
C ILE A 87 9.87 0.81 2.28
N PRO A 88 9.31 0.07 1.31
CA PRO A 88 9.96 -0.20 0.05
C PRO A 88 9.81 0.95 -0.95
N TYR A 89 10.84 1.16 -1.76
CA TYR A 89 10.75 1.87 -3.03
C TYR A 89 10.78 0.83 -4.15
N LEU A 90 9.67 0.71 -4.85
CA LEU A 90 9.50 -0.35 -5.85
C LEU A 90 9.85 0.09 -7.27
N ALA A 91 10.44 1.26 -7.39
CA ALA A 91 10.94 1.89 -8.62
C ALA A 91 9.87 2.15 -9.72
N VAL A 92 8.63 2.03 -9.37
CA VAL A 92 7.55 2.36 -10.30
C VAL A 92 6.93 3.65 -9.81
N MET A 93 7.10 4.71 -10.56
CA MET A 93 6.61 6.05 -10.19
C MET A 93 5.10 6.12 -9.95
N THR A 94 4.39 4.98 -9.99
CA THR A 94 3.00 5.11 -10.18
C THR A 94 2.08 4.19 -9.50
N ASN A 95 2.36 2.96 -9.50
CA ASN A 95 1.29 2.05 -9.22
C ASN A 95 1.83 0.81 -8.52
N THR A 96 1.80 0.83 -7.19
CA THR A 96 2.08 -0.38 -6.40
C THR A 96 1.16 -1.55 -6.75
N SER A 97 0.15 -1.31 -7.61
CA SER A 97 -0.83 -2.28 -8.10
C SER A 97 -0.40 -2.99 -9.39
N ASP A 98 0.63 -2.49 -10.07
CA ASP A 98 1.17 -3.12 -11.29
C ASP A 98 1.91 -4.44 -10.99
N SER A 99 2.07 -5.27 -12.03
CA SER A 99 2.66 -6.59 -11.89
C SER A 99 4.14 -6.55 -11.46
N ILE A 100 4.88 -5.50 -11.84
CA ILE A 100 6.30 -5.35 -11.47
C ILE A 100 6.40 -5.08 -9.97
N SER A 101 5.62 -4.12 -9.46
CA SER A 101 5.56 -3.79 -8.04
C SER A 101 5.11 -4.98 -7.19
N GLN A 102 4.06 -5.69 -7.62
CA GLN A 102 3.55 -6.87 -6.92
C GLN A 102 4.59 -8.02 -6.89
N ASN A 103 5.31 -8.26 -7.99
CA ASN A 103 6.40 -9.24 -8.02
C ASN A 103 7.57 -8.83 -7.12
N ARG A 104 7.91 -7.53 -7.08
CA ARG A 104 8.96 -7.01 -6.18
C ARG A 104 8.59 -7.18 -4.71
N LEU A 105 7.33 -6.96 -4.33
CA LEU A 105 6.84 -7.24 -2.97
C LEU A 105 6.93 -8.73 -2.64
N THR A 106 6.48 -9.59 -3.55
CA THR A 106 6.51 -11.05 -3.37
C THR A 106 7.93 -11.57 -3.11
N THR A 107 8.94 -10.97 -3.72
CA THR A 107 10.35 -11.37 -3.49
C THR A 107 10.98 -10.67 -2.29
N LEU A 108 10.61 -9.42 -2.02
CA LEU A 108 11.14 -8.61 -0.91
C LEU A 108 10.75 -9.18 0.45
N ILE A 109 9.51 -9.59 0.62
CA ILE A 109 8.98 -9.97 1.94
C ILE A 109 9.72 -11.19 2.52
N PRO A 110 9.89 -12.31 1.80
CA PRO A 110 10.68 -13.44 2.29
C PRO A 110 12.15 -13.08 2.55
N GLU A 111 12.75 -12.19 1.71
CA GLU A 111 14.12 -11.71 1.88
C GLU A 111 14.28 -10.94 3.20
N VAL A 112 13.34 -10.03 3.50
CA VAL A 112 13.30 -9.25 4.75
C VAL A 112 13.14 -10.17 5.95
N ILE A 113 12.18 -11.09 5.91
CA ILE A 113 11.92 -12.04 7.00
C ILE A 113 13.20 -12.85 7.31
N LYS A 114 13.86 -13.36 6.27
CA LYS A 114 15.11 -14.12 6.42
C LYS A 114 16.26 -13.24 6.94
N LYS A 115 16.47 -12.05 6.36
CA LYS A 115 17.56 -11.14 6.74
C LYS A 115 17.50 -10.73 8.21
N TYR A 116 16.31 -10.34 8.67
CA TYR A 116 16.12 -9.81 10.03
C TYR A 116 15.63 -10.85 11.04
N LYS A 117 15.45 -12.12 10.61
CA LYS A 117 14.91 -13.22 11.44
C LYS A 117 13.58 -12.86 12.09
N VAL A 118 12.67 -12.30 11.27
CA VAL A 118 11.33 -11.90 11.74
C VAL A 118 10.50 -13.15 12.05
N PRO A 119 9.77 -13.20 13.17
CA PRO A 119 8.79 -14.26 13.44
C PRO A 119 7.69 -14.28 12.37
N ASN A 120 7.27 -15.48 11.95
CA ASN A 120 6.31 -15.64 10.85
C ASN A 120 4.86 -15.26 11.20
N ASP A 121 4.57 -14.98 12.47
CA ASP A 121 3.20 -14.92 12.98
C ASP A 121 2.57 -13.52 13.01
N ASN A 122 3.35 -12.47 12.75
CA ASN A 122 2.92 -11.09 12.90
C ASN A 122 3.36 -10.24 11.70
N PHE A 123 2.82 -10.56 10.52
CA PHE A 123 3.06 -9.78 9.32
C PHE A 123 1.86 -8.87 9.00
N ILE A 124 2.12 -7.57 8.91
CA ILE A 124 1.16 -6.50 8.64
C ILE A 124 1.61 -5.78 7.37
N ILE A 125 0.68 -5.54 6.47
CA ILE A 125 0.94 -4.73 5.28
C ILE A 125 -0.15 -3.67 5.10
N GLY A 126 0.26 -2.49 4.71
CA GLY A 126 -0.66 -1.42 4.39
C GLY A 126 0.03 -0.27 3.69
N GLY A 127 -0.68 0.82 3.50
CA GLY A 127 -0.12 1.99 2.84
C GLY A 127 -1.11 3.14 2.69
N HIS A 128 -0.61 4.22 2.12
CA HIS A 128 -1.35 5.44 1.84
C HIS A 128 -1.74 5.51 0.38
N SER A 129 -2.96 5.98 0.09
CA SER A 129 -3.40 6.22 -1.29
C SER A 129 -3.23 4.95 -2.16
N ILE A 130 -2.61 5.06 -3.33
CA ILE A 130 -2.34 3.91 -4.21
C ILE A 130 -1.48 2.83 -3.52
N GLY A 131 -0.66 3.18 -2.52
CA GLY A 131 0.06 2.22 -1.69
C GLY A 131 -0.88 1.33 -0.87
N GLY A 132 -1.98 1.87 -0.38
CA GLY A 132 -3.03 1.11 0.28
C GLY A 132 -3.70 0.10 -0.66
N ASN A 133 -4.05 0.52 -1.90
CA ASN A 133 -4.56 -0.41 -2.91
C ASN A 133 -3.54 -1.52 -3.23
N GLY A 134 -2.26 -1.17 -3.39
CA GLY A 134 -1.21 -2.14 -3.64
C GLY A 134 -1.02 -3.15 -2.49
N ALA A 135 -1.21 -2.72 -1.24
CA ALA A 135 -1.15 -3.58 -0.07
C ALA A 135 -2.33 -4.57 -0.02
N LEU A 136 -3.55 -4.12 -0.32
CA LEU A 136 -4.71 -4.99 -0.44
C LEU A 136 -4.51 -6.01 -1.57
N LEU A 137 -4.08 -5.56 -2.76
CA LEU A 137 -3.79 -6.45 -3.90
C LEU A 137 -2.74 -7.51 -3.58
N TYR A 138 -1.67 -7.15 -2.84
CA TYR A 138 -0.68 -8.13 -2.39
C TYR A 138 -1.34 -9.20 -1.52
N ALA A 139 -2.12 -8.76 -0.53
CA ALA A 139 -2.81 -9.68 0.38
C ALA A 139 -3.80 -10.60 -0.38
N GLU A 140 -4.61 -10.04 -1.26
CA GLU A 140 -5.55 -10.78 -2.09
C GLU A 140 -4.84 -11.85 -2.93
N ASN A 141 -3.76 -11.47 -3.61
CA ASN A 141 -2.94 -12.39 -4.39
C ASN A 141 -2.33 -13.49 -3.50
N ALA A 142 -1.85 -13.15 -2.30
CA ALA A 142 -1.28 -14.11 -1.36
C ALA A 142 -2.32 -15.14 -0.88
N PHE A 143 -3.57 -14.74 -0.67
CA PHE A 143 -4.64 -15.65 -0.27
C PHE A 143 -5.25 -16.40 -1.45
N MET A 144 -5.23 -15.83 -2.66
CA MET A 144 -5.67 -16.49 -3.89
C MET A 144 -4.72 -17.60 -4.34
N ILE A 145 -3.41 -17.38 -4.19
CA ILE A 145 -2.38 -18.30 -4.65
C ILE A 145 -2.09 -19.33 -3.53
N ASN A 146 -2.31 -20.60 -3.79
CA ASN A 146 -1.86 -21.67 -2.91
C ASN A 146 -0.36 -21.95 -3.11
N ASN A 147 0.49 -20.98 -2.78
CA ASN A 147 1.94 -21.03 -2.93
C ASN A 147 2.61 -20.67 -1.60
N GLU A 148 3.23 -21.65 -0.95
CA GLU A 148 3.92 -21.48 0.33
C GLU A 148 5.05 -20.43 0.33
N LYS A 149 5.55 -20.05 -0.84
CA LYS A 149 6.57 -19.00 -0.98
C LYS A 149 6.00 -17.58 -0.86
N VAL A 150 4.70 -17.41 -1.00
CA VAL A 150 4.02 -16.11 -0.84
C VAL A 150 3.55 -15.97 0.59
N ILE A 151 4.16 -15.07 1.33
CA ILE A 151 3.85 -14.87 2.74
C ILE A 151 2.51 -14.13 2.89
N LYS A 152 1.57 -14.77 3.59
CA LYS A 152 0.24 -14.21 3.86
C LYS A 152 0.30 -13.20 5.01
N PRO A 153 -0.24 -11.99 4.84
CA PRO A 153 -0.33 -11.05 5.94
C PRO A 153 -1.37 -11.49 6.98
N ASN A 154 -1.14 -11.13 8.23
CA ASN A 154 -2.09 -11.34 9.32
C ASN A 154 -3.11 -10.21 9.42
N LEU A 155 -2.73 -9.00 9.02
CA LEU A 155 -3.56 -7.79 9.02
C LEU A 155 -3.24 -6.97 7.77
N VAL A 156 -4.27 -6.30 7.25
CA VAL A 156 -4.14 -5.37 6.11
C VAL A 156 -4.77 -4.03 6.45
N PHE A 157 -4.13 -2.92 6.07
CA PHE A 157 -4.71 -1.61 6.23
C PHE A 157 -4.48 -0.69 5.03
N GLY A 158 -5.37 0.27 4.85
CA GLY A 158 -5.24 1.31 3.83
C GLY A 158 -5.68 2.67 4.35
N VAL A 159 -4.90 3.70 4.06
CA VAL A 159 -5.20 5.10 4.41
C VAL A 159 -5.65 5.80 3.15
N ASP A 160 -6.94 6.00 3.04
CA ASP A 160 -7.66 6.60 1.91
C ASP A 160 -7.25 6.06 0.52
N PRO A 161 -7.20 4.72 0.33
CA PRO A 161 -6.80 4.15 -0.94
C PRO A 161 -7.91 4.26 -1.99
N PRO A 162 -7.58 4.59 -3.26
CA PRO A 162 -8.47 4.33 -4.37
C PRO A 162 -8.50 2.82 -4.62
N LEU A 163 -9.65 2.19 -4.47
CA LEU A 163 -9.77 0.73 -4.58
C LEU A 163 -10.26 0.27 -5.96
N ASP A 164 -11.16 1.04 -6.59
CA ASP A 164 -11.70 0.78 -7.92
C ASP A 164 -11.09 1.75 -8.95
N MET A 165 -10.22 1.26 -9.80
CA MET A 165 -9.50 2.10 -10.78
C MET A 165 -10.40 2.60 -11.91
N LYS A 166 -11.52 1.92 -12.20
CA LYS A 166 -12.54 2.44 -13.13
C LYS A 166 -13.23 3.66 -12.50
N HIS A 167 -13.67 3.54 -11.25
CA HIS A 167 -14.33 4.64 -10.54
C HIS A 167 -13.37 5.83 -10.34
N LEU A 168 -12.09 5.57 -10.07
CA LEU A 168 -11.05 6.61 -10.02
C LEU A 168 -10.90 7.33 -11.36
N TRP A 169 -10.85 6.59 -12.48
CA TRP A 169 -10.81 7.18 -13.81
C TRP A 169 -12.04 8.05 -14.10
N GLU A 170 -13.24 7.57 -13.75
CA GLU A 170 -14.50 8.34 -13.89
C GLU A 170 -14.49 9.60 -13.02
N SER A 171 -13.91 9.54 -11.81
CA SER A 171 -13.76 10.70 -10.92
C SER A 171 -12.79 11.72 -11.52
N PHE A 172 -11.71 11.29 -12.14
CA PHE A 172 -10.80 12.18 -12.87
C PHE A 172 -11.48 12.84 -14.07
N MET A 173 -12.32 12.11 -14.82
CA MET A 173 -13.12 12.71 -15.90
C MET A 173 -14.10 13.77 -15.36
N TYR A 174 -14.69 13.52 -14.19
CA TYR A 174 -15.53 14.50 -13.51
C TYR A 174 -14.73 15.76 -13.11
N PHE A 175 -13.53 15.63 -12.54
CA PHE A 175 -12.70 16.80 -12.16
C PHE A 175 -12.33 17.67 -13.36
N LYS A 176 -12.03 17.07 -14.50
CA LYS A 176 -11.80 17.79 -15.75
C LYS A 176 -13.06 18.54 -16.21
N LYS A 177 -14.24 17.90 -16.12
CA LYS A 177 -15.52 18.53 -16.51
C LYS A 177 -15.85 19.71 -15.61
N VAL A 178 -15.67 19.58 -14.31
CA VAL A 178 -15.95 20.67 -13.33
C VAL A 178 -14.95 21.80 -13.45
N ASN A 179 -13.69 21.50 -13.77
CA ASN A 179 -12.61 22.45 -14.02
C ASN A 179 -12.47 23.54 -12.93
N PHE A 180 -12.61 23.18 -11.67
CA PHE A 180 -12.56 24.13 -10.55
C PHE A 180 -11.17 24.23 -9.95
N SER A 181 -10.53 23.10 -9.62
CA SER A 181 -9.21 23.05 -9.00
C SER A 181 -8.16 22.71 -10.05
N LYS A 182 -7.25 23.65 -10.35
CA LYS A 182 -6.17 23.40 -11.31
C LYS A 182 -5.36 22.15 -10.94
N THR A 183 -5.02 21.98 -9.65
CA THR A 183 -4.29 20.80 -9.17
C THR A 183 -5.05 19.51 -9.46
N ALA A 184 -6.37 19.48 -9.23
CA ALA A 184 -7.19 18.30 -9.51
C ALA A 184 -7.29 18.00 -11.02
N VAL A 185 -7.34 19.04 -11.85
CA VAL A 185 -7.37 18.89 -13.32
C VAL A 185 -6.02 18.37 -13.84
N ASP A 186 -4.91 18.94 -13.41
CA ASP A 186 -3.56 18.53 -13.82
C ASP A 186 -3.30 17.05 -13.41
N GLU A 187 -3.70 16.68 -12.20
CA GLU A 187 -3.62 15.30 -11.71
C GLU A 187 -4.50 14.37 -12.55
N ALA A 188 -5.73 14.76 -12.83
CA ALA A 188 -6.65 13.99 -13.66
C ALA A 188 -6.11 13.78 -15.09
N ASP A 189 -5.57 14.83 -15.73
CA ASP A 189 -4.96 14.73 -17.04
C ASP A 189 -3.78 13.76 -17.08
N TYR A 190 -2.96 13.80 -16.04
CA TYR A 190 -1.83 12.89 -15.92
C TYR A 190 -2.28 11.43 -15.77
N PHE A 191 -3.19 11.14 -14.82
CA PHE A 191 -3.61 9.78 -14.55
C PHE A 191 -4.46 9.17 -15.65
N ILE A 192 -5.35 9.93 -16.28
CA ILE A 192 -6.15 9.45 -17.41
C ILE A 192 -5.23 8.99 -18.55
N LYS A 193 -4.31 9.87 -18.99
CA LYS A 193 -3.35 9.54 -20.06
C LYS A 193 -2.52 8.31 -19.71
N ARG A 194 -2.11 8.21 -18.45
CA ARG A 194 -1.29 7.11 -18.00
C ARG A 194 -2.04 5.80 -17.98
N PHE A 195 -3.23 5.76 -17.36
CA PHE A 195 -4.05 4.55 -17.32
C PHE A 195 -4.40 4.07 -18.72
N GLU A 196 -4.83 4.97 -19.59
CA GLU A 196 -5.15 4.61 -20.98
C GLU A 196 -3.93 4.07 -21.73
N SER A 197 -2.76 4.65 -21.53
CA SER A 197 -1.51 4.17 -22.13
C SER A 197 -1.07 2.80 -21.56
N GLU A 198 -1.08 2.63 -20.25
CA GLU A 198 -0.59 1.41 -19.61
C GLU A 198 -1.57 0.24 -19.72
N LEU A 199 -2.88 0.52 -19.71
CA LEU A 199 -3.95 -0.48 -19.75
C LEU A 199 -4.50 -0.70 -21.17
N GLY A 200 -4.07 0.12 -22.13
CA GLY A 200 -4.39 0.01 -23.56
C GLY A 200 -5.73 0.61 -23.96
N GLY A 201 -6.32 1.50 -23.16
CA GLY A 201 -7.55 2.23 -23.44
C GLY A 201 -8.35 2.58 -22.19
N THR A 202 -9.55 3.09 -22.38
CA THR A 202 -10.48 3.47 -21.32
C THR A 202 -10.99 2.25 -20.52
N PRO A 203 -11.54 2.43 -19.31
CA PRO A 203 -12.12 1.32 -18.54
C PRO A 203 -13.32 0.65 -19.20
N PHE A 204 -13.98 1.34 -20.14
CA PHE A 204 -15.08 0.76 -20.92
C PHE A 204 -14.60 -0.18 -22.03
N GLU A 205 -13.41 0.09 -22.59
CA GLU A 205 -12.78 -0.74 -23.63
C GLU A 205 -11.93 -1.88 -23.02
N LYS A 206 -11.35 -1.64 -21.83
CA LYS A 206 -10.35 -2.51 -21.19
C LYS A 206 -10.72 -2.87 -19.76
N SER A 207 -12.01 -3.10 -19.49
CA SER A 207 -12.54 -3.38 -18.15
C SER A 207 -11.71 -4.40 -17.35
N LYS A 208 -11.28 -5.51 -17.97
CA LYS A 208 -10.46 -6.53 -17.31
C LYS A 208 -9.06 -6.03 -16.89
N ALA A 209 -8.48 -5.06 -17.61
CA ALA A 209 -7.21 -4.48 -17.24
C ALA A 209 -7.35 -3.59 -15.98
N TYR A 210 -8.43 -2.81 -15.89
CA TYR A 210 -8.76 -2.02 -14.72
C TYR A 210 -9.12 -2.89 -13.52
N GLU A 211 -9.93 -3.94 -13.71
CA GLU A 211 -10.23 -4.93 -12.66
C GLU A 211 -8.93 -5.56 -12.10
N LYS A 212 -7.97 -5.88 -12.94
CA LYS A 212 -6.71 -6.52 -12.53
C LYS A 212 -5.90 -5.70 -11.54
N ILE A 213 -5.93 -4.37 -11.65
CA ILE A 213 -5.18 -3.44 -10.78
C ILE A 213 -6.03 -2.82 -9.66
N SER A 214 -7.30 -3.20 -9.56
CA SER A 214 -8.22 -2.80 -8.50
C SER A 214 -8.25 -3.87 -7.42
N SER A 215 -8.15 -3.48 -6.16
CA SER A 215 -8.34 -4.39 -5.02
C SER A 215 -9.82 -4.62 -4.73
N PHE A 216 -10.67 -3.66 -5.05
CA PHE A 216 -12.11 -3.81 -5.08
C PHE A 216 -12.62 -3.32 -6.43
N TYR A 217 -13.47 -4.09 -7.09
CA TYR A 217 -14.02 -3.71 -8.40
C TYR A 217 -15.53 -3.87 -8.38
N ARG A 218 -16.25 -2.74 -8.44
CA ARG A 218 -17.72 -2.69 -8.26
C ARG A 218 -18.48 -3.53 -9.25
N ASP A 219 -18.01 -3.60 -10.50
CA ASP A 219 -18.69 -4.31 -11.58
C ASP A 219 -18.39 -5.82 -11.57
N ALA A 220 -17.48 -6.29 -10.71
CA ALA A 220 -17.18 -7.71 -10.59
C ALA A 220 -18.06 -8.39 -9.53
N GLN A 221 -18.39 -9.66 -9.77
CA GLN A 221 -19.05 -10.49 -8.76
C GLN A 221 -18.20 -10.52 -7.47
N ASP A 222 -18.87 -10.38 -6.32
CA ASP A 222 -18.26 -10.40 -4.98
C ASP A 222 -17.16 -9.34 -4.78
N GLY A 223 -17.21 -8.22 -5.55
CA GLY A 223 -16.22 -7.17 -5.49
C GLY A 223 -14.85 -7.53 -6.07
N GLY A 224 -14.79 -8.59 -6.88
CA GLY A 224 -13.56 -9.04 -7.53
C GLY A 224 -12.64 -9.82 -6.59
N LYS A 225 -11.39 -9.37 -6.46
CA LYS A 225 -10.37 -10.05 -5.64
C LYS A 225 -10.55 -9.88 -4.15
N VAL A 226 -11.26 -8.85 -3.70
CA VAL A 226 -11.50 -8.58 -2.27
C VAL A 226 -12.10 -9.78 -1.53
N LYS A 227 -12.81 -10.66 -2.23
CA LYS A 227 -13.36 -11.91 -1.68
C LYS A 227 -12.32 -12.84 -1.04
N PHE A 228 -11.06 -12.75 -1.44
CA PHE A 228 -9.97 -13.53 -0.84
C PHE A 228 -9.54 -13.01 0.53
N LEU A 229 -10.02 -11.82 0.94
CA LEU A 229 -9.79 -11.25 2.28
C LEU A 229 -10.92 -11.51 3.27
N ASN A 230 -11.83 -12.45 2.98
CA ASN A 230 -13.01 -12.76 3.81
C ASN A 230 -12.68 -13.21 5.24
N SER A 231 -11.46 -13.66 5.53
CA SER A 231 -11.00 -14.09 6.85
C SER A 231 -9.85 -13.24 7.44
N VAL A 232 -9.44 -12.20 6.74
CA VAL A 232 -8.31 -11.35 7.14
C VAL A 232 -8.84 -10.07 7.77
N PRO A 233 -8.34 -9.64 8.95
CA PRO A 233 -8.66 -8.32 9.48
C PRO A 233 -8.20 -7.24 8.49
N VAL A 234 -9.15 -6.46 7.99
CA VAL A 234 -8.94 -5.33 7.08
C VAL A 234 -9.40 -4.06 7.75
N ARG A 235 -8.57 -3.03 7.76
CA ARG A 235 -8.95 -1.72 8.27
C ARG A 235 -8.64 -0.62 7.24
N LEU A 236 -9.66 0.10 6.85
CA LEU A 236 -9.55 1.24 5.95
C LEU A 236 -9.81 2.53 6.73
N TYR A 237 -9.09 3.59 6.38
CA TYR A 237 -9.21 4.91 6.98
C TYR A 237 -9.60 5.92 5.94
N CYS A 238 -10.45 6.89 6.31
CA CYS A 238 -10.73 8.06 5.49
C CYS A 238 -11.09 9.27 6.37
N ASP A 239 -10.95 10.45 5.78
CA ASP A 239 -11.39 11.72 6.34
C ASP A 239 -12.51 12.30 5.46
N PRO A 240 -13.79 11.98 5.76
CA PRO A 240 -14.93 12.35 4.93
C PRO A 240 -15.39 13.82 5.17
N ASP A 241 -14.47 14.78 5.03
CA ASP A 241 -14.76 16.20 5.16
C ASP A 241 -15.49 16.74 3.93
N VAL A 242 -16.80 16.56 3.92
CA VAL A 242 -17.67 16.96 2.80
C VAL A 242 -17.52 18.45 2.46
N ASN A 243 -17.43 19.30 3.48
CA ASN A 243 -17.32 20.75 3.27
C ASN A 243 -15.99 21.10 2.60
N TRP A 244 -14.90 20.47 3.04
CA TRP A 244 -13.60 20.65 2.39
C TRP A 244 -13.64 20.27 0.91
N TYR A 245 -14.25 19.15 0.56
CA TYR A 245 -14.37 18.70 -0.83
C TYR A 245 -15.23 19.65 -1.66
N ILE A 246 -16.35 20.16 -1.11
CA ILE A 246 -17.19 21.15 -1.77
C ILE A 246 -16.42 22.44 -2.02
N GLU A 247 -15.75 22.97 -1.01
CA GLU A 247 -15.08 24.27 -1.06
C GLU A 247 -13.80 24.24 -1.93
N ASN A 248 -12.99 23.18 -1.80
CA ASN A 248 -11.67 23.14 -2.40
C ASN A 248 -11.59 22.36 -3.73
N ARG A 249 -12.60 21.53 -4.03
CA ARG A 249 -12.59 20.64 -5.20
C ARG A 249 -13.86 20.71 -6.04
N ARG A 250 -14.94 21.24 -5.51
CA ARG A 250 -16.32 21.13 -6.08
C ARG A 250 -16.66 19.67 -6.41
N THR A 251 -16.30 18.78 -5.49
CA THR A 251 -16.40 17.34 -5.66
C THR A 251 -17.43 16.79 -4.68
N PRO A 252 -18.46 16.08 -5.15
CA PRO A 252 -19.38 15.38 -4.30
C PRO A 252 -18.72 14.10 -3.74
N ILE A 253 -19.22 13.63 -2.59
CA ILE A 253 -18.58 12.55 -1.83
C ILE A 253 -18.49 11.22 -2.60
N GLU A 254 -19.43 10.97 -3.50
CA GLU A 254 -19.43 9.77 -4.36
C GLU A 254 -18.28 9.74 -5.39
N ARG A 255 -17.59 10.87 -5.58
CA ARG A 255 -16.41 10.98 -6.43
C ARG A 255 -15.11 10.98 -5.64
N THR A 256 -15.17 10.63 -4.37
CA THR A 256 -14.01 10.46 -3.49
C THR A 256 -13.78 8.98 -3.20
N ASN A 257 -12.62 8.65 -2.64
CA ASN A 257 -12.30 7.27 -2.27
C ASN A 257 -13.29 6.67 -1.26
N LEU A 258 -13.93 7.50 -0.41
CA LEU A 258 -14.89 7.04 0.59
C LEU A 258 -15.99 6.15 0.00
N ALA A 259 -16.45 6.47 -1.22
CA ALA A 259 -17.49 5.67 -1.90
C ALA A 259 -17.04 4.21 -2.10
N ASP A 260 -15.79 3.99 -2.51
CA ASP A 260 -15.24 2.65 -2.71
C ASP A 260 -14.86 1.97 -1.40
N LEU A 261 -14.34 2.75 -0.43
CA LEU A 261 -14.03 2.23 0.90
C LEU A 261 -15.26 1.66 1.60
N THR A 262 -16.38 2.41 1.56
CA THR A 262 -17.66 1.94 2.15
C THR A 262 -18.18 0.70 1.43
N ALA A 263 -18.18 0.71 0.10
CA ALA A 263 -18.64 -0.43 -0.70
C ALA A 263 -17.78 -1.69 -0.46
N CYS A 264 -16.46 -1.54 -0.39
CA CYS A 264 -15.52 -2.62 -0.10
C CYS A 264 -15.77 -3.25 1.29
N ILE A 265 -15.92 -2.43 2.34
CA ILE A 265 -16.19 -2.95 3.70
C ILE A 265 -17.55 -3.62 3.78
N VAL A 266 -18.59 -3.07 3.13
CA VAL A 266 -19.90 -3.73 3.03
C VAL A 266 -19.76 -5.09 2.34
N GLN A 267 -19.05 -5.16 1.22
CA GLN A 267 -18.84 -6.41 0.49
C GLN A 267 -18.10 -7.46 1.34
N LEU A 268 -17.02 -7.05 2.04
CA LEU A 268 -16.31 -7.95 2.96
C LEU A 268 -17.21 -8.50 4.04
N LYS A 269 -18.08 -7.66 4.63
CA LYS A 269 -19.04 -8.10 5.65
C LYS A 269 -20.10 -9.07 5.08
N LEU A 270 -20.59 -8.82 3.87
CA LEU A 270 -21.50 -9.75 3.17
C LEU A 270 -20.83 -11.10 2.88
N LEU A 271 -19.52 -11.12 2.68
CA LEU A 271 -18.71 -12.34 2.53
C LEU A 271 -18.31 -12.99 3.86
N GLY A 272 -18.83 -12.49 4.99
CA GLY A 272 -18.61 -13.05 6.32
C GLY A 272 -17.39 -12.51 7.07
N ASN A 273 -16.75 -11.45 6.59
CA ASN A 273 -15.62 -10.85 7.29
C ASN A 273 -16.08 -9.83 8.36
N ASP A 274 -16.35 -10.33 9.57
CA ASP A 274 -16.71 -9.48 10.72
C ASP A 274 -15.56 -8.61 11.25
N GLN A 275 -14.33 -8.84 10.76
CA GLN A 275 -13.14 -8.11 11.17
C GLN A 275 -12.77 -6.96 10.22
N ALA A 276 -13.56 -6.76 9.16
CA ALA A 276 -13.40 -5.63 8.25
C ALA A 276 -14.00 -4.36 8.88
N GLU A 277 -13.21 -3.28 8.91
CA GLU A 277 -13.56 -2.02 9.60
C GLU A 277 -13.25 -0.81 8.72
N LEU A 278 -14.15 0.19 8.71
CA LEU A 278 -13.90 1.52 8.17
C LEU A 278 -13.81 2.51 9.32
N ILE A 279 -12.72 3.24 9.41
CA ILE A 279 -12.50 4.30 10.40
C ILE A 279 -12.61 5.65 9.70
N THR A 280 -13.53 6.47 10.16
CA THR A 280 -13.74 7.82 9.66
C THR A 280 -13.18 8.84 10.64
N ASN A 281 -12.14 9.56 10.23
CA ASN A 281 -11.41 10.52 11.07
C ASN A 281 -11.58 11.95 10.53
N ILE A 282 -12.80 12.50 10.66
CA ILE A 282 -13.14 13.84 10.15
C ILE A 282 -12.22 14.89 10.79
N GLY A 283 -11.61 15.74 9.95
CA GLY A 283 -10.77 16.83 10.40
C GLY A 283 -9.35 16.44 10.81
N LYS A 284 -8.90 15.20 10.56
CA LYS A 284 -7.58 14.69 10.98
C LYS A 284 -6.51 14.72 9.89
N GLY A 285 -6.87 14.83 8.62
CA GLY A 285 -5.92 14.87 7.52
C GLY A 285 -5.19 16.21 7.40
N TYR A 286 -3.86 16.22 7.63
CA TYR A 286 -2.99 17.38 7.47
C TYR A 286 -1.66 16.96 6.85
N PHE A 287 -1.16 17.74 5.93
CA PHE A 287 0.22 17.60 5.46
C PHE A 287 1.22 18.02 6.53
N PRO A 288 2.50 17.62 6.42
CA PRO A 288 3.54 18.00 7.38
C PRO A 288 3.77 19.52 7.52
N ASP A 289 3.36 20.29 6.53
CA ASP A 289 3.42 21.76 6.54
C ASP A 289 2.21 22.43 7.21
N GLY A 290 1.31 21.63 7.78
CA GLY A 290 0.10 22.09 8.48
C GLY A 290 -1.11 22.37 7.58
N ARG A 291 -1.00 22.23 6.25
CA ARG A 291 -2.15 22.39 5.35
C ARG A 291 -3.16 21.26 5.54
N ARG A 292 -4.41 21.65 5.69
CA ARG A 292 -5.53 20.71 5.76
C ARG A 292 -5.72 19.98 4.42
N HIS A 293 -5.75 18.65 4.45
CA HIS A 293 -6.07 17.82 3.29
C HIS A 293 -6.65 16.47 3.71
N PRO A 294 -7.91 16.16 3.36
CA PRO A 294 -8.55 14.90 3.76
C PRO A 294 -7.83 13.64 3.32
N HIS A 295 -7.03 13.73 2.26
CA HIS A 295 -6.24 12.60 1.72
C HIS A 295 -4.86 12.46 2.35
N ALA A 296 -4.54 13.18 3.45
CA ALA A 296 -3.22 13.08 4.08
C ALA A 296 -3.07 11.82 4.94
N PHE A 297 -1.86 11.29 5.04
CA PHE A 297 -1.56 10.09 5.83
C PHE A 297 -1.84 10.28 7.34
N SER A 298 -1.72 11.51 7.84
CA SER A 298 -1.95 11.88 9.25
C SER A 298 -3.37 11.62 9.76
N GLN A 299 -4.34 11.31 8.89
CA GLN A 299 -5.67 10.88 9.31
C GLN A 299 -5.66 9.55 10.07
N LEU A 300 -4.63 8.72 9.92
CA LEU A 300 -4.40 7.54 10.73
C LEU A 300 -3.75 7.95 12.06
N ASP A 301 -4.42 7.67 13.19
CA ASP A 301 -3.85 7.78 14.53
C ASP A 301 -2.98 6.54 14.79
N SER A 302 -1.66 6.74 14.90
CA SER A 302 -0.70 5.65 15.02
C SER A 302 -0.84 4.88 16.34
N ASP A 303 -1.20 5.53 17.45
CA ASP A 303 -1.36 4.87 18.74
C ASP A 303 -2.63 4.01 18.78
N GLU A 304 -3.71 4.53 18.20
CA GLU A 304 -4.95 3.76 18.04
C GLU A 304 -4.75 2.58 17.11
N PHE A 305 -4.07 2.78 15.99
CA PHE A 305 -3.74 1.72 15.04
C PHE A 305 -2.93 0.60 15.71
N LEU A 306 -1.88 0.92 16.46
CA LEU A 306 -1.05 -0.09 17.12
C LEU A 306 -1.81 -0.85 18.21
N LYS A 307 -2.72 -0.19 18.95
CA LYS A 307 -3.62 -0.88 19.88
C LYS A 307 -4.55 -1.86 19.17
N TRP A 308 -5.07 -1.47 18.00
CA TRP A 308 -5.87 -2.38 17.17
C TRP A 308 -5.07 -3.58 16.69
N VAL A 309 -3.85 -3.35 16.21
CA VAL A 309 -2.92 -4.41 15.80
C VAL A 309 -2.68 -5.40 16.93
N ASP A 310 -2.29 -4.92 18.11
CA ASP A 310 -2.03 -5.77 19.26
C ASP A 310 -3.27 -6.57 19.69
N LYS A 311 -4.47 -5.95 19.69
CA LYS A 311 -5.74 -6.61 19.97
C LYS A 311 -6.08 -7.74 18.97
N LYS A 312 -5.78 -7.54 17.68
CA LYS A 312 -6.08 -8.54 16.63
C LYS A 312 -5.08 -9.69 16.65
N LEU A 313 -3.80 -9.42 16.91
CA LEU A 313 -2.76 -10.45 16.96
C LEU A 313 -2.78 -11.27 18.26
N SER A 314 -3.23 -10.70 19.39
CA SER A 314 -3.32 -11.42 20.67
C SER A 314 -4.50 -12.41 20.74
N LYS A 315 -5.41 -12.42 19.79
CA LYS A 315 -6.58 -13.32 19.75
C LYS A 315 -6.33 -14.63 18.97
N LYS A 316 -5.08 -14.90 18.62
CA LYS A 316 -4.68 -16.15 17.95
C LYS A 316 -4.22 -17.24 18.95
#